data_b2cd2e6c7d98ffcd40f46088ebda5f6f
#
_entry.id   b2cd2e6c7d98ffcd40f46088ebda5f6f
#
_cell.length_a   1.000
_cell.length_b   1.000
_cell.length_c   1.000
_cell.angle_alpha   90.00
_cell.angle_beta   90.00
_cell.angle_gamma   90.00
#
_symmetry.space_group_name_H-M   'P 1'
#
loop_
_entity.id
_entity.type
_entity.pdbx_description
1 polymer ?
#
loop_
_entity_poly.entity_id
_entity_poly.type
_entity_poly.pdbx_seq_one_letter_code
_entity_poly.pdbx_strand_id
1 'polypeptide(L)'
;MILNRINPGTACTVRETGKTGTVKKIYFYPTKFEIEFPDGHVEHYSSKDIEFDGINQESATLQLPPVPDDGIGECWTDWKPFKGESIVKHHFSTTKDLMWKMLTSLEMYNVWFYGIQRAMPHIDTDRYVHRYNFSQLDLKPGAYFKIRPMTIAPWFKCRIMTMEKEKEFGFTFRTTPLTNEYVQFSIHETDVGVWVTCRRTSQGFFSILNQINWQKKSKILQRL
;
A
#
# COMPACT_ATOMS: atom_id res chain seq x y z
N MET A 1 -10.99 -6.67 -9.56
CA MET A 1 -10.18 -7.76 -10.12
C MET A 1 -11.12 -8.91 -10.50
N ILE A 2 -11.31 -9.16 -11.80
CA ILE A 2 -12.30 -10.12 -12.34
C ILE A 2 -11.88 -11.58 -12.06
N LEU A 3 -10.59 -11.83 -11.85
CA LEU A 3 -10.02 -13.17 -11.69
C LEU A 3 -10.61 -14.01 -10.54
N ASN A 4 -11.19 -13.39 -9.53
CA ASN A 4 -11.80 -14.13 -8.39
C ASN A 4 -13.19 -14.69 -8.70
N ARG A 5 -13.74 -14.43 -9.87
CA ARG A 5 -15.07 -14.91 -10.30
C ARG A 5 -15.02 -16.01 -11.38
N ILE A 6 -13.80 -16.29 -11.88
CA ILE A 6 -13.60 -17.31 -12.90
C ILE A 6 -13.21 -18.60 -12.20
N ASN A 7 -14.04 -19.62 -12.36
CA ASN A 7 -13.80 -20.96 -11.81
C ASN A 7 -13.61 -21.96 -12.94
N PRO A 8 -12.96 -23.10 -12.70
CA PRO A 8 -13.06 -24.23 -13.62
C PRO A 8 -14.53 -24.55 -13.93
N GLY A 9 -14.85 -24.77 -15.20
CA GLY A 9 -16.23 -24.93 -15.69
C GLY A 9 -16.89 -23.65 -16.23
N THR A 10 -16.25 -22.48 -16.11
CA THR A 10 -16.77 -21.23 -16.69
C THR A 10 -16.70 -21.30 -18.21
N ALA A 11 -17.81 -21.03 -18.88
CA ALA A 11 -17.87 -20.94 -20.35
C ALA A 11 -17.13 -19.69 -20.83
N CYS A 12 -16.45 -19.81 -21.94
CA CYS A 12 -15.67 -18.71 -22.53
C CYS A 12 -15.59 -18.83 -24.06
N THR A 13 -15.37 -17.69 -24.71
CA THR A 13 -15.20 -17.59 -26.16
C THR A 13 -13.82 -17.00 -26.47
N VAL A 14 -13.09 -17.63 -27.37
CA VAL A 14 -11.80 -17.12 -27.85
C VAL A 14 -12.05 -15.99 -28.85
N ARG A 15 -11.52 -14.79 -28.56
CA ARG A 15 -11.80 -13.59 -29.37
C ARG A 15 -11.34 -13.67 -30.80
N GLU A 16 -10.19 -14.28 -31.05
CA GLU A 16 -9.61 -14.37 -32.39
C GLU A 16 -10.32 -15.37 -33.29
N THR A 17 -10.77 -16.49 -32.74
CA THR A 17 -11.36 -17.59 -33.52
C THR A 17 -12.88 -17.71 -33.39
N GLY A 18 -13.49 -17.03 -32.39
CA GLY A 18 -14.90 -17.15 -32.05
C GLY A 18 -15.30 -18.53 -31.49
N LYS A 19 -14.35 -19.43 -31.23
CA LYS A 19 -14.62 -20.75 -30.69
C LYS A 19 -15.01 -20.65 -29.20
N THR A 20 -16.05 -21.39 -28.83
CA THR A 20 -16.51 -21.50 -27.45
C THR A 20 -15.89 -22.72 -26.78
N GLY A 21 -15.52 -22.58 -25.53
CA GLY A 21 -14.96 -23.64 -24.71
C GLY A 21 -15.24 -23.43 -23.24
N THR A 22 -14.72 -24.30 -22.39
CA THR A 22 -14.83 -24.19 -20.92
C THR A 22 -13.47 -24.13 -20.28
N VAL A 23 -13.35 -23.31 -19.25
CA VAL A 23 -12.11 -23.21 -18.46
C VAL A 23 -11.91 -24.51 -17.69
N LYS A 24 -10.85 -25.24 -17.98
CA LYS A 24 -10.47 -26.46 -17.29
C LYS A 24 -9.56 -26.17 -16.09
N LYS A 25 -8.59 -25.26 -16.28
CA LYS A 25 -7.60 -24.91 -15.26
C LYS A 25 -7.11 -23.48 -15.42
N ILE A 26 -6.72 -22.87 -14.30
CA ILE A 26 -6.19 -21.51 -14.26
C ILE A 26 -4.77 -21.56 -13.69
N TYR A 27 -3.84 -20.94 -14.40
CA TYR A 27 -2.45 -20.75 -13.96
C TYR A 27 -2.26 -19.27 -13.60
N PHE A 28 -1.66 -18.99 -12.46
CA PHE A 28 -1.60 -17.62 -11.94
C PHE A 28 -0.32 -16.84 -12.29
N TYR A 29 0.77 -17.52 -12.66
CA TYR A 29 2.03 -16.86 -12.97
C TYR A 29 2.73 -17.48 -14.19
N PRO A 30 2.68 -16.84 -15.38
CA PRO A 30 1.74 -15.79 -15.80
C PRO A 30 0.30 -16.31 -15.87
N THR A 31 -0.68 -15.41 -15.74
CA THR A 31 -2.09 -15.83 -15.80
C THR A 31 -2.42 -16.38 -17.17
N LYS A 32 -2.66 -17.69 -17.24
CA LYS A 32 -3.09 -18.44 -18.41
C LYS A 32 -4.28 -19.31 -18.07
N PHE A 33 -5.16 -19.49 -19.03
CA PHE A 33 -6.34 -20.35 -18.92
C PHE A 33 -6.17 -21.53 -19.85
N GLU A 34 -6.31 -22.72 -19.30
CA GLU A 34 -6.42 -23.95 -20.05
C GLU A 34 -7.89 -24.15 -20.42
N ILE A 35 -8.20 -24.12 -21.69
CA ILE A 35 -9.57 -24.19 -22.24
C ILE A 35 -9.73 -25.52 -22.95
N GLU A 36 -10.80 -26.21 -22.60
CA GLU A 36 -11.25 -27.43 -23.24
C GLU A 36 -12.40 -27.10 -24.19
N PHE A 37 -12.21 -27.46 -25.44
CA PHE A 37 -13.22 -27.29 -26.50
C PHE A 37 -14.15 -28.52 -26.62
N PRO A 38 -15.33 -28.39 -27.23
CA PRO A 38 -16.27 -29.48 -27.37
C PRO A 38 -15.74 -30.73 -28.14
N ASP A 39 -14.69 -30.53 -28.93
CA ASP A 39 -13.98 -31.60 -29.64
C ASP A 39 -12.94 -32.37 -28.78
N GLY A 40 -12.83 -32.00 -27.49
CA GLY A 40 -11.85 -32.55 -26.56
C GLY A 40 -10.45 -31.96 -26.69
N HIS A 41 -10.24 -30.99 -27.61
CA HIS A 41 -8.97 -30.30 -27.73
C HIS A 41 -8.77 -29.31 -26.61
N VAL A 42 -7.51 -29.16 -26.13
CA VAL A 42 -7.16 -28.29 -25.01
C VAL A 42 -6.06 -27.34 -25.45
N GLU A 43 -6.30 -26.03 -25.26
CA GLU A 43 -5.35 -24.99 -25.56
C GLU A 43 -5.19 -24.00 -24.41
N HIS A 44 -4.08 -23.24 -24.43
CA HIS A 44 -3.75 -22.25 -23.41
C HIS A 44 -3.86 -20.83 -23.96
N TYR A 45 -4.65 -20.02 -23.32
CA TYR A 45 -4.88 -18.62 -23.67
C TYR A 45 -4.57 -17.66 -22.54
N SER A 46 -4.25 -16.43 -22.88
CA SER A 46 -4.13 -15.35 -21.91
C SER A 46 -5.49 -14.69 -21.65
N SER A 47 -5.62 -13.94 -20.56
CA SER A 47 -6.86 -13.23 -20.22
C SER A 47 -7.30 -12.19 -21.26
N LYS A 48 -6.40 -11.79 -22.15
CA LYS A 48 -6.69 -10.82 -23.23
C LYS A 48 -7.36 -11.46 -24.43
N ASP A 49 -7.13 -12.75 -24.60
CA ASP A 49 -7.53 -13.52 -25.79
C ASP A 49 -8.90 -14.19 -25.61
N ILE A 50 -9.47 -14.09 -24.41
CA ILE A 50 -10.69 -14.79 -24.01
C ILE A 50 -11.76 -13.81 -23.54
N GLU A 51 -12.99 -14.12 -23.85
CA GLU A 51 -14.20 -13.51 -23.31
C GLU A 51 -14.98 -14.54 -22.52
N PHE A 52 -15.33 -14.23 -21.26
CA PHE A 52 -16.03 -15.16 -20.39
C PHE A 52 -17.53 -14.90 -20.46
N ASP A 53 -18.32 -15.95 -20.76
CA ASP A 53 -19.76 -15.86 -20.87
C ASP A 53 -20.39 -15.60 -19.48
N GLY A 54 -21.34 -14.66 -19.42
CA GLY A 54 -22.02 -14.29 -18.17
C GLY A 54 -21.21 -13.42 -17.21
N ILE A 55 -19.94 -13.16 -17.52
CA ILE A 55 -19.17 -12.11 -16.89
C ILE A 55 -19.15 -10.97 -17.90
N ASN A 56 -20.08 -10.02 -17.74
CA ASN A 56 -20.00 -8.78 -18.49
C ASN A 56 -18.61 -8.20 -18.27
N GLN A 57 -17.77 -8.32 -19.29
CA GLN A 57 -16.50 -7.61 -19.38
C GLN A 57 -16.72 -6.12 -19.76
N GLU A 58 -17.96 -5.70 -19.97
CA GLU A 58 -18.23 -4.34 -19.60
C GLU A 58 -17.61 -4.24 -18.22
N SER A 59 -16.39 -3.69 -18.22
CA SER A 59 -15.86 -3.09 -17.04
C SER A 59 -17.10 -2.50 -16.38
N ALA A 60 -17.66 -3.22 -15.39
CA ALA A 60 -18.32 -2.55 -14.33
C ALA A 60 -17.22 -1.62 -13.90
N THR A 61 -17.13 -0.50 -14.55
CA THR A 61 -16.54 0.70 -14.02
C THR A 61 -17.33 0.75 -12.75
N LEU A 62 -16.76 0.16 -11.70
CA LEU A 62 -17.23 0.40 -10.35
C LEU A 62 -17.32 1.89 -10.39
N GLN A 63 -18.54 2.42 -10.54
CA GLN A 63 -18.78 3.83 -10.34
C GLN A 63 -18.52 3.99 -8.85
N LEU A 64 -17.21 4.10 -8.56
CA LEU A 64 -16.78 4.52 -7.26
C LEU A 64 -17.55 5.81 -7.01
N PRO A 65 -18.24 5.92 -5.89
CA PRO A 65 -18.92 7.16 -5.56
C PRO A 65 -17.92 8.29 -5.78
N PRO A 66 -18.35 9.40 -6.40
CA PRO A 66 -17.45 10.49 -6.73
C PRO A 66 -16.68 10.86 -5.46
N VAL A 67 -15.34 10.83 -5.55
CA VAL A 67 -14.50 11.31 -4.44
C VAL A 67 -14.94 12.74 -4.19
N PRO A 68 -15.31 13.13 -2.97
CA PRO A 68 -15.65 14.51 -2.66
C PRO A 68 -14.55 15.44 -3.19
N ASP A 69 -14.91 16.60 -3.75
CA ASP A 69 -13.94 17.55 -4.34
C ASP A 69 -12.86 18.00 -3.34
N ASP A 70 -13.18 17.97 -2.03
CA ASP A 70 -12.26 18.16 -0.90
C ASP A 70 -11.37 16.93 -0.62
N GLY A 71 -11.52 15.85 -1.40
CA GLY A 71 -10.74 14.62 -1.33
C GLY A 71 -9.37 14.70 -2.02
N ILE A 72 -9.12 15.75 -2.79
CA ILE A 72 -7.83 16.01 -3.42
C ILE A 72 -6.87 16.50 -2.34
N GLY A 73 -5.87 15.68 -2.03
CA GLY A 73 -4.96 15.82 -0.92
C GLY A 73 -4.50 17.24 -0.58
N GLU A 74 -4.89 17.73 0.57
CA GLU A 74 -4.29 18.90 1.16
C GLU A 74 -2.82 18.62 1.44
N CYS A 75 -1.95 19.52 0.99
CA CYS A 75 -0.52 19.43 1.26
C CYS A 75 0.00 20.82 1.62
N TRP A 76 0.45 20.98 2.84
CA TRP A 76 1.09 22.22 3.27
C TRP A 76 2.27 21.95 4.21
N THR A 77 3.16 22.95 4.30
CA THR A 77 4.36 22.92 5.14
C THR A 77 4.49 24.26 5.84
N ASP A 78 4.60 24.23 7.16
CA ASP A 78 4.93 25.38 8.02
C ASP A 78 6.36 25.27 8.50
N TRP A 79 7.09 26.40 8.44
CA TRP A 79 8.50 26.46 8.76
C TRP A 79 8.75 27.48 9.84
N LYS A 80 9.41 27.00 10.91
CA LYS A 80 9.93 27.83 11.99
C LYS A 80 11.41 27.54 12.18
N PRO A 81 12.18 28.44 12.74
CA PRO A 81 13.57 28.14 13.10
C PRO A 81 13.66 26.84 13.91
N PHE A 82 14.46 25.90 13.44
CA PHE A 82 14.69 24.60 14.07
C PHE A 82 13.45 23.67 14.20
N LYS A 83 12.34 24.02 13.60
CA LYS A 83 11.12 23.20 13.55
C LYS A 83 10.46 23.33 12.20
N GLY A 84 10.05 22.18 11.64
CA GLY A 84 9.20 22.13 10.45
C GLY A 84 8.05 21.18 10.67
N GLU A 85 6.90 21.51 10.13
CA GLU A 85 5.70 20.66 10.15
C GLU A 85 5.12 20.58 8.76
N SER A 86 4.79 19.38 8.33
CA SER A 86 4.13 19.15 7.05
C SER A 86 2.94 18.24 7.26
N ILE A 87 1.84 18.55 6.57
CA ILE A 87 0.64 17.73 6.56
C ILE A 87 0.32 17.37 5.11
N VAL A 88 -0.01 16.10 4.91
CA VAL A 88 -0.58 15.57 3.67
C VAL A 88 -1.85 14.84 4.05
N LYS A 89 -2.96 15.20 3.43
CA LYS A 89 -4.26 14.58 3.65
C LYS A 89 -4.79 14.05 2.33
N HIS A 90 -5.26 12.82 2.33
CA HIS A 90 -5.81 12.18 1.14
C HIS A 90 -7.02 11.31 1.50
N HIS A 91 -8.00 11.26 0.61
CA HIS A 91 -9.18 10.41 0.75
C HIS A 91 -8.99 9.12 -0.06
N PHE A 92 -9.41 8.00 0.53
CA PHE A 92 -9.40 6.69 -0.11
C PHE A 92 -10.78 6.03 -0.01
N SER A 93 -11.27 5.52 -1.13
CA SER A 93 -12.51 4.75 -1.20
C SER A 93 -12.28 3.31 -0.73
N THR A 94 -11.94 3.15 0.54
CA THR A 94 -11.61 1.87 1.16
C THR A 94 -12.11 1.79 2.59
N THR A 95 -12.02 0.60 3.19
CA THR A 95 -12.40 0.39 4.58
C THR A 95 -11.25 0.78 5.52
N LYS A 96 -11.62 1.18 6.72
CA LYS A 96 -10.69 1.56 7.79
C LYS A 96 -9.74 0.42 8.19
N ASP A 97 -10.25 -0.83 8.24
CA ASP A 97 -9.43 -2.02 8.54
C ASP A 97 -8.37 -2.28 7.46
N LEU A 98 -8.74 -2.17 6.18
CA LEU A 98 -7.79 -2.35 5.08
C LEU A 98 -6.72 -1.26 5.10
N MET A 99 -7.13 0.00 5.29
CA MET A 99 -6.20 1.12 5.40
C MET A 99 -5.25 0.94 6.59
N TRP A 100 -5.75 0.50 7.74
CA TRP A 100 -4.94 0.20 8.91
C TRP A 100 -3.88 -0.87 8.62
N LYS A 101 -4.29 -1.97 7.97
CA LYS A 101 -3.37 -3.04 7.56
C LYS A 101 -2.29 -2.51 6.62
N MET A 102 -2.64 -1.66 5.67
CA MET A 102 -1.65 -1.06 4.75
C MET A 102 -0.65 -0.16 5.47
N LEU A 103 -1.11 0.70 6.37
CA LEU A 103 -0.25 1.62 7.14
C LEU A 103 0.66 0.91 8.14
N THR A 104 0.25 -0.23 8.68
CA THR A 104 1.03 -0.99 9.66
C THR A 104 1.86 -2.11 9.04
N SER A 105 1.64 -2.44 7.77
CA SER A 105 2.43 -3.43 7.03
C SER A 105 3.78 -2.84 6.61
N LEU A 106 4.82 -3.07 7.40
CA LEU A 106 6.17 -2.58 7.11
C LEU A 106 6.71 -3.09 5.76
N GLU A 107 6.29 -4.27 5.33
CA GLU A 107 6.70 -4.87 4.06
C GLU A 107 6.22 -4.06 2.85
N MET A 108 5.09 -3.37 2.99
CA MET A 108 4.49 -2.56 1.94
C MET A 108 5.06 -1.14 1.84
N TYR A 109 5.92 -0.73 2.78
CA TYR A 109 6.46 0.64 2.80
C TYR A 109 7.26 1.01 1.55
N ASN A 110 7.92 0.06 0.92
CA ASN A 110 8.62 0.28 -0.33
C ASN A 110 7.68 0.57 -1.52
N VAL A 111 6.42 0.19 -1.41
CA VAL A 111 5.42 0.38 -2.47
C VAL A 111 4.81 1.77 -2.40
N TRP A 112 4.36 2.18 -1.22
CA TRP A 112 3.58 3.39 -1.07
C TRP A 112 4.33 4.54 -0.37
N PHE A 113 5.23 4.25 0.58
CA PHE A 113 5.92 5.29 1.33
C PHE A 113 7.12 5.83 0.54
N TYR A 114 6.90 6.92 -0.16
CA TYR A 114 7.94 7.53 -0.99
C TYR A 114 9.22 7.85 -0.22
N GLY A 115 10.36 7.40 -0.74
CA GLY A 115 11.66 7.60 -0.12
C GLY A 115 12.01 6.54 0.93
N ILE A 116 11.25 5.45 1.04
CA ILE A 116 11.63 4.27 1.81
C ILE A 116 11.76 3.09 0.85
N GLN A 117 12.97 2.57 0.72
CA GLN A 117 13.23 1.39 -0.09
C GLN A 117 12.90 0.10 0.67
N ARG A 118 13.12 0.10 1.98
CA ARG A 118 12.87 -1.07 2.81
C ARG A 118 12.54 -0.69 4.24
N ALA A 119 11.56 -1.36 4.82
CA ALA A 119 11.27 -1.31 6.23
C ALA A 119 11.26 -2.74 6.79
N MET A 120 11.73 -2.91 8.03
CA MET A 120 11.74 -4.21 8.70
C MET A 120 11.69 -4.03 10.22
N PRO A 121 11.08 -4.98 10.94
CA PRO A 121 11.11 -4.98 12.39
C PRO A 121 12.55 -5.00 12.92
N HIS A 122 12.78 -4.36 14.06
CA HIS A 122 14.04 -4.43 14.77
C HIS A 122 13.89 -5.41 15.92
N ILE A 123 14.53 -6.56 15.77
CA ILE A 123 14.53 -7.63 16.78
C ILE A 123 15.80 -7.45 17.60
N ASP A 124 15.64 -7.11 18.86
CA ASP A 124 16.76 -6.88 19.81
C ASP A 124 17.14 -8.18 20.58
N THR A 125 16.79 -9.35 20.08
CA THR A 125 17.06 -10.60 20.78
C THR A 125 17.87 -11.57 19.94
N ASP A 126 18.84 -12.25 20.57
CA ASP A 126 19.58 -13.40 20.07
C ASP A 126 18.71 -14.64 19.79
N ARG A 127 17.40 -14.48 19.82
CA ARG A 127 16.48 -15.54 19.49
C ARG A 127 16.34 -15.62 17.97
N TYR A 128 16.71 -16.76 17.41
CA TYR A 128 16.38 -17.19 16.06
C TYR A 128 14.85 -17.16 15.87
N VAL A 129 14.34 -16.04 15.40
CA VAL A 129 12.96 -15.95 14.94
C VAL A 129 12.95 -16.47 13.51
N HIS A 130 12.29 -17.59 13.31
CA HIS A 130 12.13 -18.19 12.00
C HIS A 130 11.65 -17.16 10.98
N ARG A 131 12.31 -17.12 9.82
CA ARG A 131 12.08 -16.18 8.69
C ARG A 131 10.63 -16.11 8.18
N TYR A 132 9.75 -16.96 8.66
CA TYR A 132 8.40 -17.16 8.15
C TYR A 132 7.28 -16.47 8.94
N ASN A 133 7.58 -15.77 10.04
CA ASN A 133 6.57 -15.13 10.89
C ASN A 133 6.71 -13.61 11.02
N PHE A 134 7.21 -12.93 9.99
CA PHE A 134 7.33 -11.45 10.02
C PHE A 134 5.97 -10.72 10.03
N SER A 135 4.89 -11.35 9.59
CA SER A 135 3.54 -10.78 9.61
C SER A 135 2.88 -10.73 11.00
N GLN A 136 3.49 -11.36 12.02
CA GLN A 136 2.93 -11.46 13.37
C GLN A 136 3.76 -10.74 14.44
N LEU A 137 4.73 -9.91 14.05
CA LEU A 137 5.38 -9.07 15.03
C LEU A 137 4.40 -8.00 15.48
N ASP A 138 3.91 -8.15 16.70
CA ASP A 138 3.04 -7.18 17.37
C ASP A 138 3.73 -5.83 17.43
N LEU A 139 3.44 -5.00 16.46
CA LEU A 139 3.79 -3.59 16.53
C LEU A 139 3.05 -3.02 17.73
N LYS A 140 3.77 -2.46 18.67
CA LYS A 140 3.21 -1.85 19.89
C LYS A 140 3.98 -0.59 20.26
N PRO A 141 3.39 0.35 20.98
CA PRO A 141 4.11 1.50 21.47
C PRO A 141 5.39 1.09 22.21
N GLY A 142 6.48 1.78 21.90
CA GLY A 142 7.82 1.46 22.43
C GLY A 142 8.62 0.44 21.61
N ALA A 143 7.99 -0.33 20.71
CA ALA A 143 8.71 -1.24 19.81
C ALA A 143 9.53 -0.47 18.77
N TYR A 144 10.51 -1.15 18.20
CA TYR A 144 11.40 -0.57 17.21
C TYR A 144 11.28 -1.30 15.87
N PHE A 145 11.45 -0.52 14.81
CA PHE A 145 11.67 -1.03 13.45
C PHE A 145 12.75 -0.20 12.76
N LYS A 146 13.22 -0.66 11.63
CA LYS A 146 14.25 0.01 10.84
C LYS A 146 13.73 0.37 9.48
N ILE A 147 14.10 1.54 8.98
CA ILE A 147 13.84 1.98 7.61
C ILE A 147 15.14 2.26 6.88
N ARG A 148 15.14 2.02 5.59
CA ARG A 148 16.26 2.32 4.70
C ARG A 148 15.75 3.09 3.49
N PRO A 149 16.17 4.35 3.29
CA PRO A 149 15.69 5.18 2.18
C PRO A 149 16.18 4.71 0.80
N MET A 150 17.43 4.30 0.72
CA MET A 150 18.06 3.82 -0.51
C MET A 150 19.14 2.78 -0.20
N THR A 151 19.58 2.02 -1.21
CA THR A 151 20.51 0.89 -1.04
C THR A 151 21.81 1.26 -0.33
N ILE A 152 22.33 2.46 -0.57
CA ILE A 152 23.60 2.94 0.00
C ILE A 152 23.40 3.65 1.34
N ALA A 153 22.17 4.05 1.68
CA ALA A 153 21.89 4.77 2.91
C ALA A 153 21.99 3.87 4.16
N PRO A 154 22.35 4.43 5.32
CA PRO A 154 22.30 3.71 6.58
C PRO A 154 20.87 3.34 6.96
N TRP A 155 20.74 2.36 7.83
CA TRP A 155 19.46 2.02 8.45
C TRP A 155 19.13 3.04 9.55
N PHE A 156 17.94 3.62 9.50
CA PHE A 156 17.42 4.48 10.55
C PHE A 156 16.54 3.64 11.49
N LYS A 157 16.85 3.72 12.79
CA LYS A 157 16.06 3.07 13.84
C LYS A 157 14.86 3.95 14.16
N CYS A 158 13.67 3.41 13.96
CA CYS A 158 12.39 4.05 14.26
C CYS A 158 11.82 3.48 15.54
N ARG A 159 11.26 4.34 16.40
CA ARG A 159 10.54 3.95 17.61
C ARG A 159 9.07 4.25 17.43
N ILE A 160 8.20 3.27 17.65
CA ILE A 160 6.76 3.47 17.65
C ILE A 160 6.38 4.27 18.90
N MET A 161 5.71 5.40 18.70
CA MET A 161 5.28 6.29 19.76
C MET A 161 3.81 6.10 20.08
N THR A 162 2.98 6.08 19.04
CA THR A 162 1.53 5.90 19.15
C THR A 162 1.08 4.78 18.24
N MET A 163 0.13 3.99 18.73
CA MET A 163 -0.51 2.94 17.97
C MET A 163 -1.89 2.67 18.57
N GLU A 164 -2.89 3.33 18.02
CA GLU A 164 -4.29 3.07 18.29
C GLU A 164 -4.91 2.40 17.08
N LYS A 165 -5.37 1.17 17.26
CA LYS A 165 -5.91 0.35 16.15
C LYS A 165 -6.96 1.13 15.37
N GLU A 166 -6.78 1.16 14.04
CA GLU A 166 -7.67 1.82 13.08
C GLU A 166 -7.87 3.34 13.28
N LYS A 167 -7.07 3.96 14.11
CA LYS A 167 -7.15 5.41 14.36
C LYS A 167 -5.84 6.13 14.09
N GLU A 168 -4.77 5.70 14.76
CA GLU A 168 -3.53 6.43 14.74
C GLU A 168 -2.31 5.50 14.80
N PHE A 169 -1.32 5.81 13.95
CA PHE A 169 -0.02 5.17 13.96
C PHE A 169 1.07 6.22 13.84
N GLY A 170 1.99 6.27 14.81
CA GLY A 170 3.03 7.26 14.84
C GLY A 170 4.38 6.70 15.29
N PHE A 171 5.45 7.18 14.67
CA PHE A 171 6.81 6.79 15.00
C PHE A 171 7.80 7.94 14.86
N THR A 172 8.87 7.85 15.63
CA THR A 172 9.97 8.82 15.60
C THR A 172 11.27 8.15 15.14
N PHE A 173 12.12 8.92 14.48
CA PHE A 173 13.47 8.51 14.09
C PHE A 173 14.40 9.72 13.98
N ARG A 174 15.70 9.45 13.98
CA ARG A 174 16.73 10.47 13.80
C ARG A 174 17.31 10.37 12.41
N THR A 175 17.20 11.43 11.64
CA THR A 175 17.85 11.54 10.31
C THR A 175 19.30 11.99 10.42
N THR A 176 19.58 12.84 11.41
CA THR A 176 20.92 13.29 11.78
C THR A 176 21.02 13.32 13.32
N PRO A 177 22.24 13.35 13.89
CA PRO A 177 22.41 13.42 15.34
C PRO A 177 21.66 14.59 16.01
N LEU A 178 21.43 15.66 15.26
CA LEU A 178 20.82 16.90 15.76
C LEU A 178 19.39 17.13 15.27
N THR A 179 18.78 16.15 14.60
CA THR A 179 17.43 16.30 14.07
C THR A 179 16.58 15.07 14.34
N ASN A 180 15.50 15.26 15.06
CA ASN A 180 14.48 14.25 15.30
C ASN A 180 13.30 14.47 14.37
N GLU A 181 12.78 13.39 13.80
CA GLU A 181 11.57 13.42 13.02
C GLU A 181 10.49 12.56 13.68
N TYR A 182 9.26 13.04 13.60
CA TYR A 182 8.07 12.33 14.02
C TYR A 182 7.11 12.27 12.85
N VAL A 183 6.68 11.08 12.51
CA VAL A 183 5.68 10.81 11.47
C VAL A 183 4.47 10.19 12.13
N GLN A 184 3.31 10.73 11.86
CA GLN A 184 2.03 10.30 12.42
C GLN A 184 1.01 10.17 11.30
N PHE A 185 0.35 9.03 11.27
CA PHE A 185 -0.79 8.77 10.40
C PHE A 185 -2.05 8.72 11.26
N SER A 186 -3.08 9.44 10.86
CA SER A 186 -4.41 9.35 11.45
C SER A 186 -5.43 8.96 10.39
N ILE A 187 -6.36 8.08 10.76
CA ILE A 187 -7.42 7.57 9.91
C ILE A 187 -8.74 8.11 10.43
N HIS A 188 -9.52 8.72 9.55
CA HIS A 188 -10.85 9.22 9.85
C HIS A 188 -11.85 8.63 8.86
N GLU A 189 -12.83 7.91 9.37
CA GLU A 189 -13.85 7.23 8.57
C GLU A 189 -14.92 8.22 8.09
N THR A 190 -15.40 8.02 6.87
CA THR A 190 -16.51 8.77 6.27
C THR A 190 -17.50 7.79 5.63
N ASP A 191 -18.64 8.26 5.21
CA ASP A 191 -19.69 7.44 4.58
C ASP A 191 -19.21 6.78 3.26
N VAL A 192 -18.20 7.35 2.60
CA VAL A 192 -17.71 6.92 1.28
C VAL A 192 -16.28 6.39 1.31
N GLY A 193 -15.68 6.25 2.48
CA GLY A 193 -14.31 5.77 2.62
C GLY A 193 -13.58 6.30 3.84
N VAL A 194 -12.30 6.57 3.71
CA VAL A 194 -11.46 7.02 4.81
C VAL A 194 -10.56 8.18 4.42
N TRP A 195 -10.43 9.16 5.28
CA TRP A 195 -9.39 10.16 5.22
C TRP A 195 -8.13 9.66 5.93
N VAL A 196 -7.01 9.75 5.27
CA VAL A 196 -5.70 9.52 5.89
C VAL A 196 -4.95 10.84 5.93
N THR A 197 -4.52 11.23 7.11
CA THR A 197 -3.68 12.40 7.34
C THR A 197 -2.30 11.95 7.77
N CYS A 198 -1.29 12.28 7.00
CA CYS A 198 0.11 12.09 7.36
C CYS A 198 0.66 13.44 7.86
N ARG A 199 0.97 13.51 9.15
CA ARG A 199 1.65 14.65 9.79
C ARG A 199 3.10 14.27 9.99
N ARG A 200 4.01 15.12 9.54
CA ARG A 200 5.43 14.97 9.77
C ARG A 200 5.96 16.21 10.46
N THR A 201 6.59 16.02 11.60
CA THR A 201 7.26 17.09 12.37
C THR A 201 8.75 16.80 12.40
N SER A 202 9.56 17.80 12.06
CA SER A 202 11.01 17.74 12.14
C SER A 202 11.49 18.80 13.14
N GLN A 203 12.31 18.40 14.10
CA GLN A 203 12.89 19.29 15.12
C GLN A 203 14.41 19.14 15.16
N GLY A 204 15.12 20.26 15.07
CA GLY A 204 16.57 20.30 15.12
C GLY A 204 17.20 21.16 14.04
N PHE A 205 18.53 21.21 14.07
CA PHE A 205 19.30 22.12 13.23
C PHE A 205 19.09 21.93 11.72
N PHE A 206 18.90 20.68 11.27
CA PHE A 206 18.70 20.34 9.86
C PHE A 206 17.21 20.16 9.48
N SER A 207 16.29 20.66 10.30
CA SER A 207 14.84 20.51 10.05
C SER A 207 14.43 21.11 8.70
N ILE A 208 15.04 22.22 8.29
CA ILE A 208 14.76 22.90 7.01
C ILE A 208 15.11 21.99 5.82
N LEU A 209 16.27 21.34 5.82
CA LEU A 209 16.70 20.46 4.72
C LEU A 209 15.75 19.28 4.54
N ASN A 210 15.23 18.75 5.63
CA ASN A 210 14.26 17.64 5.60
C ASN A 210 12.91 18.07 5.01
N GLN A 211 12.55 19.34 5.18
CA GLN A 211 11.27 19.88 4.67
C GLN A 211 11.31 20.24 3.18
N ILE A 212 12.43 20.71 2.65
CA ILE A 212 12.56 21.04 1.22
C ILE A 212 12.22 19.84 0.34
N ASN A 213 12.60 18.65 0.74
CA ASN A 213 12.28 17.42 0.01
C ASN A 213 10.85 16.90 0.26
N TRP A 214 10.12 17.47 1.24
CA TRP A 214 8.79 17.00 1.58
C TRP A 214 7.75 17.30 0.51
N GLN A 215 7.83 18.41 -0.17
CA GLN A 215 6.91 18.75 -1.27
C GLN A 215 6.97 17.72 -2.40
N LYS A 216 8.15 17.15 -2.67
CA LYS A 216 8.28 16.02 -3.61
C LYS A 216 7.70 14.74 -3.03
N LYS A 217 7.61 14.63 -1.71
CA LYS A 217 7.05 13.50 -0.97
C LYS A 217 5.55 13.65 -0.70
N SER A 218 4.91 14.75 -1.09
CA SER A 218 3.47 14.97 -0.95
C SER A 218 2.63 13.91 -1.67
N LYS A 219 3.23 13.26 -2.68
CA LYS A 219 2.64 12.11 -3.40
C LYS A 219 2.71 10.79 -2.63
N ILE A 220 3.19 10.80 -1.38
CA ILE A 220 3.33 9.60 -0.56
C ILE A 220 2.02 8.86 -0.45
N LEU A 221 0.96 9.56 -0.08
CA LEU A 221 -0.35 8.95 0.12
C LEU A 221 -1.08 8.62 -1.19
N GLN A 222 -0.68 9.18 -2.32
CA GLN A 222 -1.35 8.89 -3.61
C GLN A 222 -1.10 7.48 -4.13
N ARG A 223 -0.17 6.74 -3.53
CA ARG A 223 0.17 5.36 -3.92
C ARG A 223 -0.35 4.31 -2.95
N LEU A 224 -0.99 4.74 -1.88
CA LEU A 224 -1.61 3.88 -0.88
C LEU A 224 -2.93 3.35 -1.41
#